data_05ab70783432f516dc91aa9ab41ed00d
#
_entry.id   05ab70783432f516dc91aa9ab41ed00d
#
_cell.length_a   1.000
_cell.length_b   1.000
_cell.length_c   1.000
_cell.angle_alpha   90.00
_cell.angle_beta   90.00
_cell.angle_gamma   90.00
#
_symmetry.space_group_name_H-M   'P 1'
#
loop_
_entity.id
_entity.type
_entity.pdbx_description
1 polymer ?
#
loop_
_entity_poly.entity_id
_entity_poly.type
_entity_poly.pdbx_seq_one_letter_code
_entity_poly.pdbx_strand_id
1 'polypeptide(L)'
;MVERVRLLDVVDLERSLTSDHGPIDEGLAVWAIEIVSAAALAITRRRWADPLDVPPGVMAVLALAARRLYVNPDRMTREAEGDYSYGLDSSVTKADVFTPNEVAVLEDHRAVQRVRGLSTLSTYRGDTGIRRTGYVPDGSEYGFPWYGEDVV
;
A
#
# COMPACT_ATOMS: atom_id res chain seq x y z
N MET A 1 1.79 23.41 -13.85
CA MET A 1 2.02 22.05 -14.39
C MET A 1 2.17 21.14 -13.19
N VAL A 2 1.23 20.23 -12.96
CA VAL A 2 1.32 19.32 -11.80
C VAL A 2 2.34 18.25 -12.16
N GLU A 3 3.45 18.23 -11.45
CA GLU A 3 4.47 17.21 -11.59
C GLU A 3 3.87 15.87 -11.14
N ARG A 4 3.83 14.90 -12.04
CA ARG A 4 3.29 13.56 -11.73
C ARG A 4 4.36 12.77 -11.00
N VAL A 5 4.00 12.22 -9.86
CA VAL A 5 4.90 11.40 -9.06
C VAL A 5 5.17 10.09 -9.77
N ARG A 6 6.43 9.75 -9.95
CA ARG A 6 6.90 8.47 -10.49
C ARG A 6 7.58 7.69 -9.38
N LEU A 7 7.04 6.54 -9.06
CA LEU A 7 7.56 5.66 -8.02
C LEU A 7 8.54 4.60 -8.54
N LEU A 8 8.78 4.58 -9.84
CA LEU A 8 9.68 3.65 -10.52
C LEU A 8 10.47 4.42 -11.57
N ASP A 9 11.74 4.10 -11.74
CA ASP A 9 12.58 4.66 -12.80
C ASP A 9 12.47 3.88 -14.10
N VAL A 10 12.68 4.56 -15.24
CA VAL A 10 12.69 3.93 -16.57
C VAL A 10 13.77 2.85 -16.64
N VAL A 11 14.92 3.06 -16.00
CA VAL A 11 16.02 2.10 -15.94
C VAL A 11 15.62 0.80 -15.24
N ASP A 12 14.79 0.87 -14.20
CA ASP A 12 14.32 -0.33 -13.49
C ASP A 12 13.27 -1.07 -14.31
N LEU A 13 12.43 -0.35 -15.06
CA LEU A 13 11.53 -0.96 -16.02
C LEU A 13 12.33 -1.67 -17.14
N GLU A 14 13.35 -1.01 -17.70
CA GLU A 14 14.21 -1.58 -18.74
C GLU A 14 14.89 -2.88 -18.28
N ARG A 15 15.41 -2.89 -17.05
CA ARG A 15 16.00 -4.10 -16.44
C ARG A 15 15.00 -5.24 -16.26
N SER A 16 13.73 -4.94 -16.16
CA SER A 16 12.66 -5.94 -16.04
C SER A 16 12.26 -6.55 -17.38
N LEU A 17 12.59 -5.90 -18.50
CA LEU A 17 12.28 -6.37 -19.85
C LEU A 17 13.27 -7.46 -20.27
N THR A 18 12.81 -8.35 -21.14
CA THR A 18 13.66 -9.34 -21.78
C THR A 18 14.45 -8.71 -22.94
N SER A 19 15.61 -9.26 -23.27
CA SER A 19 16.49 -8.79 -24.37
C SER A 19 15.81 -8.70 -25.74
N ASP A 20 14.67 -9.36 -25.92
CA ASP A 20 13.96 -9.46 -27.19
C ASP A 20 13.08 -8.24 -27.50
N HIS A 21 12.91 -7.32 -26.54
CA HIS A 21 12.04 -6.13 -26.73
C HIS A 21 12.69 -4.98 -27.52
N GLY A 22 13.98 -5.10 -27.89
CA GLY A 22 14.67 -4.02 -28.58
C GLY A 22 14.86 -2.77 -27.70
N PRO A 23 15.14 -1.60 -28.30
CA PRO A 23 15.29 -0.35 -27.56
C PRO A 23 13.98 0.07 -26.92
N ILE A 24 14.06 0.58 -25.68
CA ILE A 24 12.88 1.03 -24.93
C ILE A 24 12.27 2.29 -25.57
N ASP A 25 10.96 2.30 -25.70
CA ASP A 25 10.20 3.51 -25.99
C ASP A 25 10.00 4.31 -24.68
N GLU A 26 10.76 5.38 -24.55
CA GLU A 26 10.77 6.20 -23.34
C GLU A 26 9.42 6.84 -23.05
N GLY A 27 8.67 7.23 -24.09
CA GLY A 27 7.34 7.82 -23.94
C GLY A 27 6.33 6.84 -23.37
N LEU A 28 6.30 5.63 -23.91
CA LEU A 28 5.44 4.54 -23.44
C LEU A 28 5.84 4.08 -22.04
N ALA A 29 7.16 3.99 -21.76
CA ALA A 29 7.67 3.62 -20.45
C ALA A 29 7.25 4.62 -19.37
N VAL A 30 7.43 5.90 -19.62
CA VAL A 30 7.00 6.96 -18.71
C VAL A 30 5.50 6.92 -18.46
N TRP A 31 4.70 6.76 -19.50
CA TRP A 31 3.25 6.64 -19.40
C TRP A 31 2.83 5.43 -18.53
N ALA A 32 3.43 4.28 -18.75
CA ALA A 32 3.15 3.07 -17.97
C ALA A 32 3.51 3.27 -16.49
N ILE A 33 4.67 3.84 -16.21
CA ILE A 33 5.14 4.13 -14.85
C ILE A 33 4.20 5.12 -14.15
N GLU A 34 3.78 6.18 -14.81
CA GLU A 34 2.86 7.18 -14.23
C GLU A 34 1.51 6.57 -13.84
N ILE A 35 0.94 5.71 -14.69
CA ILE A 35 -0.33 5.03 -14.41
C ILE A 35 -0.20 4.10 -13.21
N VAL A 36 0.84 3.26 -13.20
CA VAL A 36 1.08 2.29 -12.11
C VAL A 36 1.35 3.03 -10.81
N SER A 37 2.15 4.09 -10.83
CA SER A 37 2.44 4.91 -9.65
C SER A 37 1.17 5.56 -9.08
N ALA A 38 0.35 6.15 -9.93
CA ALA A 38 -0.90 6.79 -9.50
C ALA A 38 -1.87 5.78 -8.88
N ALA A 39 -2.01 4.59 -9.50
CA ALA A 39 -2.87 3.53 -8.98
C ALA A 39 -2.36 2.98 -7.63
N ALA A 40 -1.05 2.78 -7.47
CA ALA A 40 -0.45 2.35 -6.21
C ALA A 40 -0.64 3.36 -5.08
N LEU A 41 -0.45 4.65 -5.35
CA LEU A 41 -0.71 5.72 -4.38
C LEU A 41 -2.18 5.78 -3.95
N ALA A 42 -3.11 5.53 -4.88
CA ALA A 42 -4.53 5.48 -4.58
C ALA A 42 -4.90 4.31 -3.66
N ILE A 43 -4.30 3.13 -3.85
CA ILE A 43 -4.53 1.94 -3.03
C ILE A 43 -3.87 2.10 -1.66
N THR A 44 -2.59 2.43 -1.64
CA THR A 44 -1.79 2.51 -0.41
C THR A 44 -2.11 3.72 0.45
N ARG A 45 -2.68 4.78 -0.15
CA ARG A 45 -2.92 6.09 0.49
C ARG A 45 -1.64 6.67 1.13
N ARG A 46 -0.48 6.26 0.66
CA ARG A 46 0.83 6.81 1.06
C ARG A 46 1.13 8.06 0.24
N ARG A 47 2.07 8.84 0.74
CA ARG A 47 2.57 10.06 0.05
C ARG A 47 4.05 9.89 -0.27
N TRP A 48 4.39 8.77 -0.90
CA TRP A 48 5.74 8.61 -1.43
C TRP A 48 5.95 9.61 -2.56
N ALA A 49 7.04 10.32 -2.52
CA ALA A 49 7.41 11.30 -3.54
C ALA A 49 8.62 10.86 -4.36
N ASP A 50 9.42 9.94 -3.81
CA ASP A 50 10.65 9.43 -4.40
C ASP A 50 10.60 7.89 -4.47
N PRO A 51 11.14 7.25 -5.53
CA PRO A 51 11.32 5.80 -5.59
C PRO A 51 12.05 5.21 -4.38
N LEU A 52 12.97 5.95 -3.78
CA LEU A 52 13.73 5.52 -2.59
C LEU A 52 12.86 5.36 -1.32
N ASP A 53 11.72 6.03 -1.26
CA ASP A 53 10.78 5.91 -0.14
C ASP A 53 9.89 4.67 -0.24
N VAL A 54 9.89 4.00 -1.38
CA VAL A 54 9.00 2.87 -1.68
C VAL A 54 9.59 1.57 -1.12
N PRO A 55 8.83 0.82 -0.30
CA PRO A 55 9.29 -0.46 0.21
C PRO A 55 9.63 -1.44 -0.93
N PRO A 56 10.67 -2.29 -0.78
CA PRO A 56 11.11 -3.21 -1.85
C PRO A 56 10.01 -4.13 -2.38
N GLY A 57 9.10 -4.60 -1.50
CA GLY A 57 7.96 -5.43 -1.91
C GLY A 57 6.98 -4.69 -2.82
N VAL A 58 6.71 -3.42 -2.52
CA VAL A 58 5.88 -2.56 -3.37
C VAL A 58 6.60 -2.26 -4.68
N MET A 59 7.91 -1.98 -4.65
CA MET A 59 8.71 -1.73 -5.84
C MET A 59 8.66 -2.91 -6.83
N ALA A 60 8.75 -4.14 -6.33
CA ALA A 60 8.62 -5.33 -7.16
C ALA A 60 7.24 -5.43 -7.84
N VAL A 61 6.17 -5.12 -7.11
CA VAL A 61 4.80 -5.07 -7.67
C VAL A 61 4.67 -4.00 -8.74
N LEU A 62 5.23 -2.81 -8.50
CA LEU A 62 5.22 -1.70 -9.48
C LEU A 62 5.94 -2.09 -10.76
N ALA A 63 7.14 -2.71 -10.66
CA ALA A 63 7.92 -3.13 -11.81
C ALA A 63 7.18 -4.18 -12.65
N LEU A 64 6.55 -5.18 -12.02
CA LEU A 64 5.77 -6.21 -12.71
C LEU A 64 4.54 -5.61 -13.42
N ALA A 65 3.83 -4.72 -12.75
CA ALA A 65 2.65 -4.06 -13.32
C ALA A 65 3.03 -3.12 -14.48
N ALA A 66 4.09 -2.32 -14.30
CA ALA A 66 4.59 -1.41 -15.35
C ALA A 66 5.07 -2.19 -16.59
N ARG A 67 5.79 -3.31 -16.38
CA ARG A 67 6.20 -4.21 -17.47
C ARG A 67 5.00 -4.73 -18.26
N ARG A 68 3.95 -5.22 -17.58
CA ARG A 68 2.73 -5.70 -18.27
C ARG A 68 2.09 -4.61 -19.11
N LEU A 69 1.99 -3.41 -18.55
CA LEU A 69 1.36 -2.28 -19.23
C LEU A 69 2.22 -1.77 -20.40
N TYR A 70 3.55 -1.81 -20.27
CA TYR A 70 4.48 -1.46 -21.33
C TYR A 70 4.43 -2.46 -22.49
N VAL A 71 4.44 -3.76 -22.20
CA VAL A 71 4.45 -4.83 -23.24
C VAL A 71 3.09 -4.94 -23.94
N ASN A 72 1.99 -4.67 -23.23
CA ASN A 72 0.65 -4.78 -23.77
C ASN A 72 -0.22 -3.57 -23.37
N PRO A 73 0.01 -2.38 -23.94
CA PRO A 73 -0.72 -1.16 -23.59
C PRO A 73 -2.20 -1.25 -23.95
N ASP A 74 -2.54 -1.92 -25.03
CA ASP A 74 -3.93 -2.09 -25.51
C ASP A 74 -4.67 -3.23 -24.79
N ARG A 75 -3.96 -3.97 -23.93
CA ARG A 75 -4.50 -5.10 -23.16
C ARG A 75 -5.18 -6.15 -24.03
N MET A 76 -4.56 -6.44 -25.16
CA MET A 76 -5.03 -7.49 -26.06
C MET A 76 -4.92 -8.85 -25.37
N THR A 77 -5.99 -9.64 -25.45
CA THR A 77 -6.05 -10.97 -24.86
C THR A 77 -5.75 -12.07 -25.86
N ARG A 78 -5.82 -11.73 -27.15
CA ARG A 78 -5.64 -12.70 -28.22
C ARG A 78 -5.02 -12.02 -29.43
N GLU A 79 -3.98 -12.62 -29.95
CA GLU A 79 -3.39 -12.28 -31.22
C GLU A 79 -3.53 -13.46 -32.17
N ALA A 80 -3.99 -13.20 -33.39
CA ALA A 80 -4.12 -14.22 -34.41
C ALA A 80 -3.47 -13.72 -35.69
N GLU A 81 -2.46 -14.44 -36.19
CA GLU A 81 -1.79 -14.16 -37.45
C GLU A 81 -1.81 -15.42 -38.31
N GLY A 82 -2.65 -15.41 -39.34
CA GLY A 82 -2.88 -16.58 -40.21
C GLY A 82 -3.44 -17.78 -39.44
N ASP A 83 -2.78 -18.92 -39.54
CA ASP A 83 -3.16 -20.16 -38.84
C ASP A 83 -2.65 -20.23 -37.40
N TYR A 84 -1.91 -19.22 -36.95
CA TYR A 84 -1.34 -19.16 -35.60
C TYR A 84 -2.18 -18.24 -34.71
N SER A 85 -2.66 -18.78 -33.61
CA SER A 85 -3.34 -17.97 -32.60
C SER A 85 -2.66 -18.09 -31.26
N TYR A 86 -2.30 -16.95 -30.68
CA TYR A 86 -1.70 -16.85 -29.37
C TYR A 86 -2.69 -16.18 -28.41
N GLY A 87 -2.92 -16.81 -27.27
CA GLY A 87 -3.80 -16.28 -26.24
C GLY A 87 -3.02 -15.93 -24.97
N LEU A 88 -3.15 -14.70 -24.52
CA LEU A 88 -2.67 -14.29 -23.21
C LEU A 88 -3.70 -14.68 -22.14
N ASP A 89 -3.20 -15.06 -20.96
CA ASP A 89 -4.10 -15.37 -19.85
C ASP A 89 -5.00 -14.19 -19.51
N SER A 90 -6.31 -14.41 -19.59
CA SER A 90 -7.31 -13.38 -19.34
C SER A 90 -7.30 -12.83 -17.90
N SER A 91 -6.65 -13.52 -16.97
CA SER A 91 -6.49 -13.04 -15.59
C SER A 91 -5.54 -11.86 -15.49
N VAL A 92 -4.56 -11.77 -16.41
CA VAL A 92 -3.54 -10.72 -16.48
C VAL A 92 -3.99 -9.53 -17.32
N THR A 93 -4.95 -9.76 -18.21
CA THR A 93 -5.40 -8.76 -19.22
C THR A 93 -6.70 -8.06 -18.83
N LYS A 94 -7.41 -8.52 -17.80
CA LYS A 94 -8.60 -7.83 -17.28
C LYS A 94 -8.27 -6.46 -16.70
N ALA A 95 -9.21 -5.55 -16.90
CA ALA A 95 -9.22 -4.11 -16.71
C ALA A 95 -8.41 -3.46 -15.58
N ASP A 96 -7.91 -4.21 -14.61
CA ASP A 96 -7.20 -3.67 -13.47
C ASP A 96 -5.69 -3.56 -13.73
N VAL A 97 -5.09 -2.47 -13.26
CA VAL A 97 -3.65 -2.24 -13.35
C VAL A 97 -2.88 -3.31 -12.56
N PHE A 98 -3.44 -3.74 -11.43
CA PHE A 98 -2.87 -4.75 -10.55
C PHE A 98 -3.73 -6.00 -10.49
N THR A 99 -3.07 -7.14 -10.35
CA THR A 99 -3.75 -8.40 -10.03
C THR A 99 -4.23 -8.41 -8.58
N PRO A 100 -5.21 -9.27 -8.20
CA PRO A 100 -5.69 -9.35 -6.83
C PRO A 100 -4.59 -9.60 -5.78
N ASN A 101 -3.59 -10.43 -6.10
CA ASN A 101 -2.47 -10.69 -5.21
C ASN A 101 -1.57 -9.45 -5.03
N GLU A 102 -1.35 -8.69 -6.09
CA GLU A 102 -0.59 -7.44 -6.03
C GLU A 102 -1.33 -6.37 -5.25
N VAL A 103 -2.64 -6.30 -5.38
CA VAL A 103 -3.49 -5.42 -4.56
C VAL A 103 -3.35 -5.77 -3.09
N ALA A 104 -3.36 -7.06 -2.72
CA ALA A 104 -3.16 -7.48 -1.34
C ALA A 104 -1.82 -7.00 -0.77
N VAL A 105 -0.72 -7.13 -1.55
CA VAL A 105 0.59 -6.61 -1.14
C VAL A 105 0.56 -5.08 -0.95
N LEU A 106 -0.11 -4.35 -1.84
CA LEU A 106 -0.24 -2.89 -1.73
C LEU A 106 -1.08 -2.50 -0.51
N GLU A 107 -2.14 -3.23 -0.20
CA GLU A 107 -3.00 -2.99 0.96
C GLU A 107 -2.26 -3.22 2.29
N ASP A 108 -1.35 -4.18 2.38
CA ASP A 108 -0.50 -4.39 3.56
C ASP A 108 0.36 -3.16 3.87
N HIS A 109 0.69 -2.38 2.84
CA HIS A 109 1.44 -1.12 2.97
C HIS A 109 0.54 0.11 3.10
N ARG A 110 -0.76 -0.06 3.19
CA ARG A 110 -1.71 1.06 3.28
C ARG A 110 -1.46 1.92 4.51
N ALA A 111 -1.54 3.23 4.34
CA ALA A 111 -1.46 4.15 5.46
C ALA A 111 -2.66 3.95 6.39
N VAL A 112 -2.38 3.68 7.65
CA VAL A 112 -3.43 3.61 8.67
C VAL A 112 -4.01 5.00 8.85
N GLN A 113 -5.27 5.17 8.47
CA GLN A 113 -5.97 6.42 8.70
C GLN A 113 -6.26 6.50 10.21
N ARG A 114 -5.46 7.28 10.93
CA ARG A 114 -5.79 7.61 12.32
C ARG A 114 -7.06 8.45 12.28
N VAL A 115 -8.17 7.87 12.68
CA VAL A 115 -9.42 8.61 12.89
C VAL A 115 -9.15 9.55 14.05
N ARG A 116 -8.98 10.84 13.75
CA ARG A 116 -8.93 11.88 14.80
C ARG A 116 -10.31 11.93 15.45
N GLY A 117 -10.40 11.50 16.70
CA GLY A 117 -11.60 11.69 17.48
C GLY A 117 -12.13 10.49 18.27
N LEU A 118 -11.71 9.26 17.96
CA LEU A 118 -12.00 8.08 18.78
C LEU A 118 -10.70 7.38 19.09
N SER A 119 -10.01 7.84 20.12
CA SER A 119 -8.99 7.04 20.76
C SER A 119 -9.73 6.03 21.66
N THR A 120 -9.58 4.75 21.40
CA THR A 120 -9.84 3.75 22.41
C THR A 120 -8.88 4.04 23.55
N LEU A 121 -9.40 4.52 24.66
CA LEU A 121 -8.69 4.46 25.91
C LEU A 121 -8.46 2.97 26.17
N SER A 122 -7.21 2.54 26.02
CA SER A 122 -6.80 1.24 26.50
C SER A 122 -7.01 1.28 28.00
N THR A 123 -8.13 0.74 28.45
CA THR A 123 -8.31 0.40 29.87
C THR A 123 -7.40 -0.78 30.13
N TYR A 124 -6.12 -0.49 30.34
CA TYR A 124 -5.18 -1.47 30.82
C TYR A 124 -5.57 -1.81 32.27
N ARG A 125 -6.28 -2.90 32.44
CA ARG A 125 -6.45 -3.55 33.73
C ARG A 125 -5.18 -4.35 34.05
N GLY A 126 -4.05 -3.74 33.91
CA GLY A 126 -2.79 -4.29 34.39
C GLY A 126 -2.65 -3.96 35.84
N ASP A 127 -2.52 -4.99 36.63
CA ASP A 127 -2.08 -4.88 38.02
C ASP A 127 -0.61 -4.43 38.02
N THR A 128 -0.40 -3.13 37.86
CA THR A 128 0.95 -2.52 37.82
C THR A 128 1.54 -2.29 39.21
N GLY A 129 0.92 -2.81 40.25
CA GLY A 129 1.40 -2.68 41.63
C GLY A 129 1.43 -1.24 42.18
N ILE A 130 1.05 -0.24 41.39
CA ILE A 130 0.94 1.15 41.83
C ILE A 130 -0.51 1.42 42.20
N ARG A 131 -0.89 1.03 43.38
CA ARG A 131 -2.18 1.42 43.97
C ARG A 131 -2.08 2.91 44.35
N ARG A 132 -2.63 3.79 43.53
CA ARG A 132 -2.92 5.15 43.95
C ARG A 132 -4.24 5.10 44.74
N THR A 133 -4.15 5.19 46.04
CA THR A 133 -5.29 5.43 46.90
C THR A 133 -5.82 6.82 46.58
N GLY A 134 -6.93 6.87 45.84
CA GLY A 134 -7.69 8.10 45.63
C GLY A 134 -8.80 8.15 46.66
N TYR A 135 -8.98 9.29 47.31
CA TYR A 135 -10.11 9.53 48.17
C TYR A 135 -11.13 10.38 47.43
N VAL A 136 -12.39 10.02 47.49
CA VAL A 136 -13.48 10.84 46.96
C VAL A 136 -13.97 11.76 48.09
N PRO A 137 -14.01 13.08 47.87
CA PRO A 137 -14.57 14.00 48.88
C PRO A 137 -16.05 13.70 49.09
N ASP A 138 -16.40 13.21 50.23
CA ASP A 138 -17.77 12.93 50.65
C ASP A 138 -18.33 13.98 51.65
N GLY A 139 -17.56 15.05 51.89
CA GLY A 139 -17.88 16.09 52.88
C GLY A 139 -17.38 15.73 54.28
N SER A 140 -16.79 14.59 54.50
CA SER A 140 -16.12 14.23 55.74
C SER A 140 -14.64 14.68 55.76
N GLU A 141 -14.03 14.78 56.94
CA GLU A 141 -12.64 15.22 57.10
C GLU A 141 -11.65 14.25 56.45
N TYR A 142 -12.02 12.98 56.24
CA TYR A 142 -11.14 11.94 55.78
C TYR A 142 -11.42 11.40 54.37
N GLY A 143 -12.50 11.80 53.73
CA GLY A 143 -12.92 11.32 52.42
C GLY A 143 -13.18 9.79 52.38
N PHE A 144 -13.93 9.35 51.38
CA PHE A 144 -14.21 7.92 51.19
C PHE A 144 -13.10 7.26 50.33
N PRO A 145 -12.49 6.15 50.78
CA PRO A 145 -11.50 5.45 49.99
C PRO A 145 -12.13 4.81 48.76
N TRP A 146 -11.63 5.14 47.59
CA TRP A 146 -12.10 4.61 46.28
C TRP A 146 -11.91 3.08 46.14
N TYR A 147 -10.92 2.54 46.80
CA TYR A 147 -10.70 1.11 46.88
C TYR A 147 -10.72 0.64 48.30
N GLY A 148 -11.54 -0.38 48.57
CA GLY A 148 -11.51 -1.02 49.86
C GLY A 148 -10.08 -1.51 50.18
N GLU A 149 -9.59 -1.22 51.34
CA GLU A 149 -8.39 -1.86 51.85
C GLU A 149 -8.67 -3.37 51.92
N ASP A 150 -7.92 -4.18 51.18
CA ASP A 150 -7.88 -5.59 51.48
C ASP A 150 -7.27 -5.72 52.87
N VAL A 151 -8.13 -5.94 53.83
CA VAL A 151 -7.72 -6.29 55.18
C VAL A 151 -7.04 -7.68 55.08
N VAL A 152 -5.75 -7.71 55.32
CA VAL A 152 -4.97 -8.92 55.49
C VAL A 152 -5.40 -9.62 56.77
#